data_83240282c852ab0b4c5cd01c5cdcb619
#
_entry.id   83240282c852ab0b4c5cd01c5cdcb619
#
_cell.length_a   1.000
_cell.length_b   1.000
_cell.length_c   1.000
_cell.angle_alpha   90.00
_cell.angle_beta   90.00
_cell.angle_gamma   90.00
#
_symmetry.space_group_name_H-M   'P 1'
#
loop_
_entity.id
_entity.type
_entity.pdbx_description
1 polymer ?
#
loop_
_entity_poly.entity_id
_entity_poly.type
_entity_poly.pdbx_seq_one_letter_code
_entity_poly.pdbx_strand_id
1 'polypeptide(L)'
;MGGRVYDGSGGAAISADIGIRDGRIVEIGKCGPAKRTLDAAGAIVTPGFIDLHTHYDGQISWDEELQPSVNFGVTTTVLGNCGVGFAPVRPRDHERLVRLMEGVEDIPGTALHEGISWNWESFPEYLDSIDAVPHTIDFAVMAVHDPLRVYVMGERASCNEIATAEDIQKMRALLGEAMDAGAAGFSTGRSDVHRSADGEWTPSSEATRDELVGLASALKGRKRGVLQAVNDFNLEREGDQFDDEFAMLEAFARAGQRPCAISLMQRDFAPDQWQRILTETERVNADGVDFRVQVAPRAIGVFNGLQCTFHPILAQPSYLAIRDQPLEDDRLRVTFSGN
;
A
#
# COMPACT_ATOMS: atom_id res chain seq x y z
N MET A 1 32.16 -2.01 -15.43
CA MET A 1 32.57 -2.33 -16.81
C MET A 1 32.21 -3.77 -17.11
N GLY A 2 31.91 -4.10 -18.38
CA GLY A 2 31.71 -5.49 -18.83
C GLY A 2 30.40 -6.17 -18.41
N GLY A 3 29.41 -5.41 -17.95
CA GLY A 3 28.13 -5.96 -17.52
C GLY A 3 27.17 -6.21 -18.66
N ARG A 4 26.16 -7.05 -18.41
CA ARG A 4 25.02 -7.21 -19.30
C ARG A 4 23.91 -6.23 -18.87
N VAL A 5 23.77 -5.14 -19.65
CA VAL A 5 22.92 -4.00 -19.32
C VAL A 5 21.50 -4.21 -19.83
N TYR A 6 20.53 -4.06 -18.92
CA TYR A 6 19.11 -3.96 -19.20
C TYR A 6 18.68 -2.53 -18.87
N ASP A 7 18.21 -1.77 -19.82
CA ASP A 7 17.91 -0.33 -19.64
C ASP A 7 16.47 -0.04 -19.17
N GLY A 8 15.66 -1.08 -18.98
CA GLY A 8 14.26 -0.96 -18.57
C GLY A 8 13.29 -0.67 -19.73
N SER A 9 13.75 -0.56 -20.96
CA SER A 9 12.88 -0.29 -22.13
C SER A 9 12.10 -1.52 -22.63
N GLY A 10 12.41 -2.72 -22.09
CA GLY A 10 11.89 -3.99 -22.60
C GLY A 10 12.69 -4.53 -23.79
N GLY A 11 13.73 -3.83 -24.24
CA GLY A 11 14.64 -4.27 -25.29
C GLY A 11 15.59 -5.38 -24.85
N ALA A 12 16.33 -5.96 -25.81
CA ALA A 12 17.35 -6.96 -25.53
C ALA A 12 18.52 -6.34 -24.73
N ALA A 13 19.07 -7.11 -23.79
CA ALA A 13 20.24 -6.68 -23.06
C ALA A 13 21.45 -6.50 -23.97
N ILE A 14 22.28 -5.52 -23.66
CA ILE A 14 23.54 -5.25 -24.37
C ILE A 14 24.74 -5.45 -23.44
N SER A 15 25.86 -5.92 -23.99
CA SER A 15 27.13 -5.92 -23.26
C SER A 15 27.78 -4.56 -23.38
N ALA A 16 27.84 -3.81 -22.30
CA ALA A 16 28.33 -2.44 -22.32
C ALA A 16 28.93 -2.02 -20.97
N ASP A 17 29.73 -0.97 -21.02
CA ASP A 17 30.10 -0.21 -19.83
C ASP A 17 29.09 0.91 -19.61
N ILE A 18 28.97 1.38 -18.37
CA ILE A 18 28.16 2.57 -18.02
C ILE A 18 29.09 3.60 -17.39
N GLY A 19 29.19 4.76 -18.02
CA GLY A 19 29.89 5.93 -17.51
C GLY A 19 28.96 6.81 -16.69
N ILE A 20 29.34 7.09 -15.43
CA ILE A 20 28.58 7.94 -14.52
C ILE A 20 29.43 9.16 -14.15
N ARG A 21 28.83 10.34 -14.21
CA ARG A 21 29.41 11.61 -13.78
C ARG A 21 28.35 12.45 -13.08
N ASP A 22 28.68 12.95 -11.91
CA ASP A 22 27.80 13.80 -11.09
C ASP A 22 26.40 13.18 -10.88
N GLY A 23 26.38 11.88 -10.53
CA GLY A 23 25.14 11.12 -10.30
C GLY A 23 24.32 10.80 -11.56
N ARG A 24 24.81 11.12 -12.76
CA ARG A 24 24.09 10.88 -14.02
C ARG A 24 24.84 9.94 -14.95
N ILE A 25 24.07 9.08 -15.64
CA ILE A 25 24.60 8.27 -16.73
C ILE A 25 24.90 9.22 -17.89
N VAL A 26 26.18 9.29 -18.29
CA VAL A 26 26.65 10.15 -19.41
C VAL A 26 27.06 9.35 -20.62
N GLU A 27 27.32 8.06 -20.48
CA GLU A 27 27.75 7.20 -21.58
C GLU A 27 27.32 5.75 -21.31
N ILE A 28 26.82 5.08 -22.35
CA ILE A 28 26.56 3.63 -22.37
C ILE A 28 27.27 3.09 -23.61
N GLY A 29 28.20 2.13 -23.42
CA GLY A 29 28.98 1.58 -24.52
C GLY A 29 30.38 1.21 -24.06
N LYS A 30 31.40 1.74 -24.71
CA LYS A 30 32.79 1.58 -24.32
C LYS A 30 33.27 2.85 -23.64
N CYS A 31 33.27 2.86 -22.31
CA CYS A 31 33.68 4.03 -21.53
C CYS A 31 35.20 4.18 -21.46
N GLY A 32 35.65 5.43 -21.35
CA GLY A 32 37.06 5.78 -21.10
C GLY A 32 37.49 5.59 -19.64
N PRO A 33 38.72 6.02 -19.30
CA PRO A 33 39.22 5.95 -17.93
C PRO A 33 38.34 6.69 -16.93
N ALA A 34 38.19 6.14 -15.71
CA ALA A 34 37.38 6.71 -14.64
C ALA A 34 38.15 6.77 -13.32
N LYS A 35 37.74 7.66 -12.40
CA LYS A 35 38.31 7.74 -11.05
C LYS A 35 38.07 6.44 -10.25
N ARG A 36 36.94 5.79 -10.46
CA ARG A 36 36.54 4.53 -9.84
C ARG A 36 35.92 3.64 -10.90
N THR A 37 36.28 2.38 -10.90
CA THR A 37 35.73 1.37 -11.81
C THR A 37 35.16 0.24 -10.96
N LEU A 38 33.94 -0.19 -11.27
CA LEU A 38 33.32 -1.40 -10.76
C LEU A 38 33.36 -2.44 -11.89
N ASP A 39 33.89 -3.62 -11.58
CA ASP A 39 33.82 -4.76 -12.48
C ASP A 39 32.45 -5.40 -12.37
N ALA A 40 31.73 -5.44 -13.50
CA ALA A 40 30.42 -6.05 -13.62
C ALA A 40 30.43 -7.25 -14.59
N ALA A 41 31.61 -7.77 -14.92
CA ALA A 41 31.72 -8.93 -15.80
C ALA A 41 30.96 -10.12 -15.22
N GLY A 42 30.07 -10.71 -16.03
CA GLY A 42 29.19 -11.80 -15.61
C GLY A 42 27.95 -11.39 -14.80
N ALA A 43 27.84 -10.11 -14.44
CA ALA A 43 26.65 -9.57 -13.75
C ALA A 43 25.67 -8.93 -14.72
N ILE A 44 24.42 -8.84 -14.29
CA ILE A 44 23.42 -7.95 -14.92
C ILE A 44 23.53 -6.55 -14.28
N VAL A 45 23.29 -5.54 -15.10
CA VAL A 45 23.20 -4.14 -14.68
C VAL A 45 21.85 -3.60 -15.09
N THR A 46 21.07 -3.15 -14.11
CA THR A 46 19.70 -2.65 -14.31
C THR A 46 19.55 -1.26 -13.70
N PRO A 47 18.53 -0.49 -14.06
CA PRO A 47 18.04 0.59 -13.20
C PRO A 47 17.73 0.04 -11.81
N GLY A 48 17.77 0.89 -10.78
CA GLY A 48 17.31 0.52 -9.46
C GLY A 48 15.83 0.08 -9.50
N PHE A 49 15.46 -0.85 -8.63
CA PHE A 49 14.07 -1.29 -8.53
C PHE A 49 13.23 -0.24 -7.84
N ILE A 50 11.95 -0.15 -8.25
CA ILE A 50 10.94 0.68 -7.59
C ILE A 50 10.00 -0.28 -6.85
N ASP A 51 9.96 -0.18 -5.53
CA ASP A 51 9.01 -0.93 -4.70
C ASP A 51 7.72 -0.11 -4.59
N LEU A 52 6.70 -0.56 -5.31
CA LEU A 52 5.44 0.18 -5.46
C LEU A 52 4.48 0.01 -4.27
N HIS A 53 4.77 -0.92 -3.35
CA HIS A 53 3.86 -1.24 -2.26
C HIS A 53 4.64 -1.53 -0.97
N THR A 54 4.78 -0.51 -0.16
CA THR A 54 5.48 -0.58 1.13
C THR A 54 4.70 0.12 2.23
N HIS A 55 5.02 -0.22 3.48
CA HIS A 55 4.44 0.37 4.68
C HIS A 55 5.52 0.99 5.58
N TYR A 56 6.40 1.78 4.95
CA TYR A 56 7.39 2.59 5.66
C TYR A 56 6.83 3.88 6.25
N ASP A 57 5.51 4.06 6.28
CA ASP A 57 4.82 5.30 6.64
C ASP A 57 5.23 5.88 8.01
N GLY A 58 5.49 5.01 8.98
CA GLY A 58 6.09 5.41 10.27
C GLY A 58 7.61 5.36 10.21
N GLN A 59 8.16 4.24 9.74
CA GLN A 59 9.59 3.95 9.72
C GLN A 59 10.42 5.04 9.03
N ILE A 60 9.90 5.65 7.96
CA ILE A 60 10.55 6.73 7.22
C ILE A 60 10.89 7.95 8.09
N SER A 61 10.21 8.15 9.22
CA SER A 61 10.49 9.28 10.10
C SER A 61 11.73 9.08 10.99
N TRP A 62 12.29 7.84 11.06
CA TRP A 62 13.47 7.54 11.89
C TRP A 62 14.53 6.66 11.22
N ASP A 63 14.22 5.98 10.10
CA ASP A 63 15.16 5.08 9.42
C ASP A 63 15.67 5.71 8.11
N GLU A 64 16.93 6.12 8.10
CA GLU A 64 17.57 6.73 6.94
C GLU A 64 17.82 5.72 5.79
N GLU A 65 17.86 4.42 6.08
CA GLU A 65 18.20 3.38 5.10
C GLU A 65 16.99 2.75 4.44
N LEU A 66 15.83 2.78 5.08
CA LEU A 66 14.59 2.12 4.65
C LEU A 66 14.82 0.62 4.37
N GLN A 67 15.35 -0.06 5.37
CA GLN A 67 15.55 -1.51 5.31
C GLN A 67 14.19 -2.24 5.49
N PRO A 68 14.01 -3.42 4.85
CA PRO A 68 15.02 -4.16 4.09
C PRO A 68 15.08 -3.84 2.59
N SER A 69 14.20 -2.98 2.05
CA SER A 69 14.09 -2.76 0.60
C SER A 69 15.41 -2.34 -0.05
N VAL A 70 16.18 -1.45 0.57
CA VAL A 70 17.49 -0.99 0.06
C VAL A 70 18.47 -2.16 -0.15
N ASN A 71 18.41 -3.17 0.71
CA ASN A 71 19.31 -4.34 0.65
C ASN A 71 19.05 -5.25 -0.56
N PHE A 72 17.91 -5.10 -1.20
CA PHE A 72 17.50 -5.87 -2.38
C PHE A 72 17.59 -5.08 -3.69
N GLY A 73 18.28 -3.94 -3.68
CA GLY A 73 18.49 -3.12 -4.88
C GLY A 73 17.32 -2.19 -5.20
N VAL A 74 16.41 -1.98 -4.26
CA VAL A 74 15.40 -0.94 -4.37
C VAL A 74 16.08 0.43 -4.22
N THR A 75 15.75 1.34 -5.10
CA THR A 75 16.25 2.73 -5.09
C THR A 75 15.14 3.75 -4.93
N THR A 76 13.89 3.31 -5.04
CA THR A 76 12.72 4.14 -4.81
C THR A 76 11.60 3.30 -4.20
N THR A 77 10.96 3.80 -3.16
CA THR A 77 9.82 3.15 -2.51
C THR A 77 8.57 4.02 -2.54
N VAL A 78 7.39 3.39 -2.59
CA VAL A 78 6.11 4.09 -2.53
C VAL A 78 5.41 3.72 -1.22
N LEU A 79 5.09 4.73 -0.44
CA LEU A 79 4.43 4.69 0.86
C LEU A 79 2.95 5.06 0.73
N GLY A 80 2.16 4.81 1.77
CA GLY A 80 0.74 5.15 1.79
C GLY A 80 -0.09 4.16 0.98
N ASN A 81 0.17 2.88 1.12
CA ASN A 81 -0.62 1.82 0.50
C ASN A 81 -1.76 1.36 1.42
N CYS A 82 -2.63 0.49 0.94
CA CYS A 82 -3.74 -0.13 1.69
C CYS A 82 -4.72 0.84 2.36
N GLY A 83 -4.61 2.14 2.09
CA GLY A 83 -5.42 3.17 2.75
C GLY A 83 -4.96 3.53 4.15
N VAL A 84 -3.90 2.93 4.68
CA VAL A 84 -3.35 3.18 6.03
C VAL A 84 -2.11 4.08 6.00
N GLY A 85 -1.88 4.82 7.08
CA GLY A 85 -0.75 5.74 7.22
C GLY A 85 -0.95 6.73 8.37
N PHE A 86 -0.15 7.80 8.41
CA PHE A 86 -0.08 8.69 9.58
C PHE A 86 -0.39 10.17 9.30
N ALA A 87 -0.95 10.49 8.13
CA ALA A 87 -1.33 11.87 7.80
C ALA A 87 -2.58 11.96 6.90
N PRO A 88 -3.49 12.94 7.14
CA PRO A 88 -3.46 13.90 8.25
C PRO A 88 -3.84 13.26 9.60
N VAL A 89 -3.40 13.83 10.72
CA VAL A 89 -3.68 13.29 12.05
C VAL A 89 -3.75 14.38 13.11
N ARG A 90 -4.73 14.32 14.02
CA ARG A 90 -4.76 15.18 15.21
C ARG A 90 -4.03 14.51 16.38
N PRO A 91 -3.44 15.27 17.30
CA PRO A 91 -2.74 14.68 18.46
C PRO A 91 -3.54 13.64 19.24
N ARG A 92 -4.85 13.81 19.36
CA ARG A 92 -5.74 12.86 20.05
C ARG A 92 -5.96 11.55 19.30
N ASP A 93 -5.64 11.49 17.99
CA ASP A 93 -5.89 10.35 17.12
C ASP A 93 -4.61 9.55 16.81
N HIS A 94 -3.43 9.93 17.36
CA HIS A 94 -2.16 9.23 17.16
C HIS A 94 -2.26 7.75 17.51
N GLU A 95 -2.75 7.46 18.73
CA GLU A 95 -2.93 6.08 19.21
C GLU A 95 -3.79 5.26 18.27
N ARG A 96 -4.86 5.84 17.77
CA ARG A 96 -5.78 5.16 16.84
C ARG A 96 -5.08 4.74 15.55
N LEU A 97 -4.27 5.62 14.95
CA LEU A 97 -3.53 5.30 13.73
C LEU A 97 -2.41 4.28 13.99
N VAL A 98 -1.77 4.32 15.15
CA VAL A 98 -0.81 3.29 15.56
C VAL A 98 -1.49 1.92 15.64
N ARG A 99 -2.62 1.81 16.35
CA ARG A 99 -3.36 0.55 16.48
C ARG A 99 -3.91 0.04 15.14
N LEU A 100 -4.25 0.95 14.25
CA LEU A 100 -4.65 0.60 12.89
C LEU A 100 -3.49 -0.01 12.11
N MET A 101 -2.33 0.65 12.10
CA MET A 101 -1.14 0.16 11.40
C MET A 101 -0.62 -1.16 12.01
N GLU A 102 -0.64 -1.29 13.33
CA GLU A 102 -0.26 -2.51 14.03
C GLU A 102 -1.13 -3.70 13.61
N GLY A 103 -2.44 -3.50 13.51
CA GLY A 103 -3.36 -4.59 13.16
C GLY A 103 -3.39 -4.95 11.67
N VAL A 104 -3.17 -3.97 10.79
CA VAL A 104 -3.18 -4.19 9.32
C VAL A 104 -1.86 -4.76 8.83
N GLU A 105 -0.72 -4.28 9.37
CA GLU A 105 0.62 -4.56 8.82
C GLU A 105 1.52 -5.32 9.80
N ASP A 106 1.01 -5.71 10.96
CA ASP A 106 1.76 -6.40 12.01
C ASP A 106 3.04 -5.66 12.47
N ILE A 107 3.07 -4.33 12.31
CA ILE A 107 4.18 -3.50 12.79
C ILE A 107 3.96 -3.24 14.28
N PRO A 108 4.91 -3.62 15.17
CA PRO A 108 4.71 -3.45 16.60
C PRO A 108 4.37 -2.00 16.99
N GLY A 109 3.25 -1.79 17.66
CA GLY A 109 2.82 -0.46 18.10
C GLY A 109 3.87 0.26 18.95
N THR A 110 4.64 -0.47 19.76
CA THR A 110 5.75 0.08 20.55
C THR A 110 6.84 0.71 19.69
N ALA A 111 7.16 0.10 18.53
CA ALA A 111 8.15 0.66 17.60
C ALA A 111 7.63 1.95 16.96
N LEU A 112 6.34 1.99 16.61
CA LEU A 112 5.68 3.18 16.06
C LEU A 112 5.61 4.31 17.09
N HIS A 113 5.27 4.01 18.36
CA HIS A 113 5.22 5.00 19.43
C HIS A 113 6.58 5.64 19.73
N GLU A 114 7.66 4.86 19.73
CA GLU A 114 8.99 5.35 20.01
C GLU A 114 9.63 6.05 18.81
N GLY A 115 9.32 5.56 17.58
CA GLY A 115 9.97 6.04 16.36
C GLY A 115 9.34 7.30 15.78
N ILE A 116 8.02 7.44 15.84
CA ILE A 116 7.32 8.56 15.21
C ILE A 116 7.39 9.82 16.07
N SER A 117 7.94 10.90 15.53
CA SER A 117 8.11 12.17 16.25
C SER A 117 6.84 13.03 16.35
N TRP A 118 5.82 12.73 15.55
CA TRP A 118 4.51 13.42 15.52
C TRP A 118 4.61 14.95 15.43
N ASN A 119 5.50 15.45 14.60
CA ASN A 119 5.71 16.89 14.40
C ASN A 119 4.88 17.46 13.23
N TRP A 120 3.80 16.79 12.86
CA TRP A 120 2.85 17.19 11.84
C TRP A 120 1.40 16.95 12.27
N GLU A 121 0.47 17.67 11.65
CA GLU A 121 -0.96 17.42 11.69
C GLU A 121 -1.51 17.21 10.27
N SER A 122 -1.10 18.02 9.32
CA SER A 122 -1.51 17.96 7.93
C SER A 122 -0.61 17.05 7.09
N PHE A 123 -1.09 16.65 5.90
CA PHE A 123 -0.27 15.88 4.97
C PHE A 123 0.92 16.68 4.41
N PRO A 124 0.81 17.98 4.06
CA PRO A 124 1.98 18.80 3.71
C PRO A 124 3.06 18.81 4.79
N GLU A 125 2.70 19.02 6.06
CA GLU A 125 3.64 19.01 7.18
C GLU A 125 4.32 17.64 7.34
N TYR A 126 3.57 16.54 7.10
CA TYR A 126 4.16 15.20 7.09
C TYR A 126 5.22 15.07 6.00
N LEU A 127 4.94 15.53 4.77
CA LEU A 127 5.94 15.52 3.71
C LEU A 127 7.19 16.33 4.08
N ASP A 128 7.01 17.54 4.63
CA ASP A 128 8.12 18.40 5.07
C ASP A 128 8.94 17.71 6.17
N SER A 129 8.27 17.04 7.10
CA SER A 129 8.91 16.29 8.19
C SER A 129 9.81 15.16 7.71
N ILE A 130 9.28 14.32 6.80
CA ILE A 130 10.05 13.17 6.28
C ILE A 130 11.13 13.60 5.27
N ASP A 131 10.92 14.68 4.51
CA ASP A 131 11.94 15.24 3.61
C ASP A 131 13.13 15.86 4.37
N ALA A 132 12.94 16.26 5.62
CA ALA A 132 14.01 16.75 6.48
C ALA A 132 14.95 15.64 6.99
N VAL A 133 14.56 14.38 6.91
CA VAL A 133 15.38 13.22 7.26
C VAL A 133 16.15 12.77 6.02
N PRO A 134 17.49 12.62 6.07
CA PRO A 134 18.24 12.14 4.93
C PRO A 134 17.92 10.64 4.69
N HIS A 135 17.64 10.27 3.44
CA HIS A 135 17.36 8.90 3.07
C HIS A 135 18.33 8.37 2.01
N THR A 136 18.67 7.09 2.12
CA THR A 136 19.57 6.39 1.20
C THR A 136 18.93 6.14 -0.16
N ILE A 137 17.61 5.98 -0.20
CA ILE A 137 16.80 5.75 -1.41
C ILE A 137 15.72 6.81 -1.53
N ASP A 138 15.26 7.04 -2.76
CA ASP A 138 14.14 7.95 -3.02
C ASP A 138 12.82 7.35 -2.52
N PHE A 139 11.85 8.22 -2.26
CA PHE A 139 10.51 7.80 -1.87
C PHE A 139 9.43 8.66 -2.52
N ALA A 140 8.23 8.09 -2.60
CA ALA A 140 7.01 8.78 -2.99
C ALA A 140 5.89 8.40 -2.02
N VAL A 141 5.02 9.34 -1.69
CA VAL A 141 3.97 9.13 -0.67
C VAL A 141 2.59 9.35 -1.27
N MET A 142 1.69 8.40 -1.09
CA MET A 142 0.28 8.57 -1.42
C MET A 142 -0.49 9.13 -0.22
N ALA A 143 -1.47 9.98 -0.47
CA ALA A 143 -2.48 10.29 0.53
C ALA A 143 -3.37 9.07 0.76
N VAL A 144 -3.77 8.84 2.00
CA VAL A 144 -4.39 7.58 2.46
C VAL A 144 -5.78 7.81 3.04
N HIS A 145 -6.69 6.88 2.80
CA HIS A 145 -8.11 7.06 3.06
C HIS A 145 -8.46 7.03 4.56
N ASP A 146 -7.92 6.07 5.32
CA ASP A 146 -8.26 5.90 6.73
C ASP A 146 -7.92 7.12 7.58
N PRO A 147 -6.72 7.72 7.49
CA PRO A 147 -6.41 8.98 8.17
C PRO A 147 -7.33 10.12 7.76
N LEU A 148 -7.71 10.25 6.49
CA LEU A 148 -8.67 11.28 6.05
C LEU A 148 -10.03 11.09 6.73
N ARG A 149 -10.54 9.85 6.80
CA ARG A 149 -11.81 9.56 7.48
C ARG A 149 -11.72 9.84 8.98
N VAL A 150 -10.66 9.38 9.65
CA VAL A 150 -10.42 9.64 11.08
C VAL A 150 -10.34 11.14 11.34
N TYR A 151 -9.61 11.87 10.52
CA TYR A 151 -9.43 13.31 10.67
C TYR A 151 -10.73 14.10 10.52
N VAL A 152 -11.59 13.73 9.57
CA VAL A 152 -12.84 14.44 9.28
C VAL A 152 -13.99 13.96 10.15
N MET A 153 -14.14 12.66 10.33
CA MET A 153 -15.32 12.03 10.95
C MET A 153 -15.08 11.65 12.44
N GLY A 154 -13.82 11.55 12.88
CA GLY A 154 -13.49 11.18 14.27
C GLY A 154 -14.02 9.78 14.62
N GLU A 155 -14.72 9.65 15.77
CA GLU A 155 -15.31 8.38 16.24
C GLU A 155 -16.23 7.72 15.22
N ARG A 156 -16.93 8.50 14.41
CA ARG A 156 -17.82 7.99 13.36
C ARG A 156 -17.07 7.14 12.31
N ALA A 157 -15.81 7.49 12.04
CA ALA A 157 -14.96 6.71 11.14
C ALA A 157 -14.67 5.32 11.71
N SER A 158 -14.40 5.21 13.01
CA SER A 158 -14.13 3.93 13.68
C SER A 158 -15.37 3.05 13.80
N CYS A 159 -16.55 3.66 13.87
CA CYS A 159 -17.82 2.94 13.84
C CYS A 159 -18.27 2.57 12.40
N ASN A 160 -17.43 2.80 11.40
CA ASN A 160 -17.76 2.60 9.98
C ASN A 160 -19.07 3.27 9.54
N GLU A 161 -19.40 4.43 10.13
CA GLU A 161 -20.56 5.19 9.67
C GLU A 161 -20.37 5.68 8.22
N ILE A 162 -21.46 5.73 7.48
CA ILE A 162 -21.46 6.26 6.12
C ILE A 162 -21.10 7.76 6.18
N ALA A 163 -20.12 8.15 5.36
CA ALA A 163 -19.74 9.56 5.22
C ALA A 163 -20.87 10.37 4.59
N THR A 164 -21.17 11.51 5.19
CA THR A 164 -22.13 12.48 4.61
C THR A 164 -21.50 13.20 3.41
N ALA A 165 -22.33 13.85 2.60
CA ALA A 165 -21.84 14.68 1.49
C ALA A 165 -20.87 15.78 1.97
N GLU A 166 -21.08 16.31 3.19
CA GLU A 166 -20.17 17.29 3.81
C GLU A 166 -18.84 16.67 4.22
N ASP A 167 -18.86 15.45 4.79
CA ASP A 167 -17.63 14.70 5.13
C ASP A 167 -16.81 14.42 3.85
N ILE A 168 -17.45 13.93 2.80
CA ILE A 168 -16.83 13.68 1.49
C ILE A 168 -16.20 14.96 0.92
N GLN A 169 -16.91 16.08 1.00
CA GLN A 169 -16.38 17.36 0.55
C GLN A 169 -15.14 17.80 1.33
N LYS A 170 -15.12 17.62 2.66
CA LYS A 170 -13.98 17.95 3.51
C LYS A 170 -12.80 17.04 3.22
N MET A 171 -13.00 15.72 3.15
CA MET A 171 -11.95 14.78 2.79
C MET A 171 -11.36 15.05 1.40
N ARG A 172 -12.22 15.34 0.42
CA ARG A 172 -11.81 15.73 -0.93
C ARG A 172 -10.96 17.01 -0.95
N ALA A 173 -11.27 17.99 -0.12
CA ALA A 173 -10.48 19.22 -0.02
C ALA A 173 -9.07 18.92 0.54
N LEU A 174 -8.98 18.14 1.63
CA LEU A 174 -7.71 17.70 2.21
C LEU A 174 -6.88 16.86 1.23
N LEU A 175 -7.55 15.97 0.48
CA LEU A 175 -6.86 15.21 -0.57
C LEU A 175 -6.34 16.15 -1.68
N GLY A 176 -7.12 17.17 -2.04
CA GLY A 176 -6.67 18.21 -2.98
C GLY A 176 -5.41 18.92 -2.50
N GLU A 177 -5.36 19.30 -1.24
CA GLU A 177 -4.19 19.91 -0.58
C GLU A 177 -2.99 18.96 -0.58
N ALA A 178 -3.19 17.69 -0.24
CA ALA A 178 -2.13 16.67 -0.31
C ALA A 178 -1.56 16.52 -1.72
N MET A 179 -2.42 16.50 -2.74
CA MET A 179 -1.99 16.45 -4.15
C MET A 179 -1.22 17.70 -4.59
N ASP A 180 -1.59 18.87 -4.07
CA ASP A 180 -0.89 20.13 -4.36
C ASP A 180 0.47 20.19 -3.67
N ALA A 181 0.60 19.59 -2.47
CA ALA A 181 1.85 19.45 -1.74
C ALA A 181 2.82 18.43 -2.36
N GLY A 182 2.33 17.53 -3.22
CA GLY A 182 3.21 16.58 -3.92
C GLY A 182 2.89 15.11 -3.70
N ALA A 183 1.74 14.77 -3.12
CA ALA A 183 1.31 13.38 -3.00
C ALA A 183 1.38 12.66 -4.36
N ALA A 184 1.91 11.43 -4.35
CA ALA A 184 2.02 10.59 -5.55
C ALA A 184 0.65 10.11 -6.06
N GLY A 185 -0.35 10.14 -5.21
CA GLY A 185 -1.70 9.69 -5.53
C GLY A 185 -2.57 9.54 -4.31
N PHE A 186 -3.61 8.71 -4.44
CA PHE A 186 -4.54 8.38 -3.37
C PHE A 186 -4.74 6.87 -3.27
N SER A 187 -4.69 6.35 -2.06
CA SER A 187 -4.84 4.93 -1.74
C SER A 187 -6.03 4.68 -0.81
N THR A 188 -6.73 3.57 -1.04
CA THR A 188 -7.82 3.08 -0.19
C THR A 188 -7.71 1.58 0.08
N GLY A 189 -8.17 1.14 1.25
CA GLY A 189 -8.27 -0.26 1.65
C GLY A 189 -9.72 -0.71 1.66
N ARG A 190 -10.00 -1.83 0.98
CA ARG A 190 -11.31 -2.50 0.96
C ARG A 190 -11.08 -3.99 1.14
N SER A 191 -10.48 -4.34 2.27
CA SER A 191 -10.13 -5.72 2.57
C SER A 191 -10.85 -6.18 3.84
N ASP A 192 -11.49 -7.33 3.74
CA ASP A 192 -12.17 -7.98 4.88
C ASP A 192 -11.17 -8.52 5.91
N VAL A 193 -9.91 -8.69 5.53
CA VAL A 193 -8.86 -9.19 6.43
C VAL A 193 -8.11 -8.06 7.15
N HIS A 194 -8.26 -6.81 6.72
CA HIS A 194 -7.63 -5.68 7.38
C HIS A 194 -8.42 -5.26 8.62
N ARG A 195 -7.81 -5.36 9.77
CA ARG A 195 -8.38 -5.02 11.07
C ARG A 195 -7.39 -4.19 11.88
N SER A 196 -7.90 -3.36 12.77
CA SER A 196 -7.06 -2.74 13.80
C SER A 196 -6.53 -3.79 14.79
N ALA A 197 -5.56 -3.44 15.62
CA ALA A 197 -5.09 -4.30 16.70
C ALA A 197 -6.19 -4.70 17.70
N ASP A 198 -7.31 -3.97 17.73
CA ASP A 198 -8.50 -4.29 18.50
C ASP A 198 -9.46 -5.25 17.78
N GLY A 199 -9.16 -5.63 16.53
CA GLY A 199 -10.01 -6.47 15.70
C GLY A 199 -11.15 -5.74 14.99
N GLU A 200 -11.20 -4.41 15.06
CA GLU A 200 -12.19 -3.58 14.39
C GLU A 200 -11.86 -3.43 12.89
N TRP A 201 -12.89 -3.24 12.07
CA TRP A 201 -12.71 -2.93 10.64
C TRP A 201 -11.92 -1.63 10.44
N THR A 202 -11.11 -1.58 9.37
CA THR A 202 -10.46 -0.32 8.98
C THR A 202 -11.51 0.71 8.59
N PRO A 203 -11.28 1.99 8.88
CA PRO A 203 -12.25 3.05 8.63
C PRO A 203 -12.80 3.12 7.20
N SER A 204 -11.97 2.79 6.19
CA SER A 204 -12.36 2.88 4.78
C SER A 204 -12.94 1.58 4.19
N SER A 205 -12.90 0.45 4.93
CA SER A 205 -13.30 -0.87 4.41
C SER A 205 -14.70 -0.87 3.78
N GLU A 206 -15.63 -0.13 4.37
CA GLU A 206 -17.03 -0.02 3.96
C GLU A 206 -17.38 1.32 3.30
N ALA A 207 -16.36 2.07 2.84
CA ALA A 207 -16.59 3.33 2.16
C ALA A 207 -17.51 3.14 0.95
N THR A 208 -18.51 4.01 0.84
CA THR A 208 -19.51 3.90 -0.23
C THR A 208 -18.94 4.28 -1.59
N ARG A 209 -19.63 3.89 -2.66
CA ARG A 209 -19.30 4.29 -4.03
C ARG A 209 -19.23 5.82 -4.17
N ASP A 210 -20.19 6.55 -3.57
CA ASP A 210 -20.24 8.01 -3.65
C ASP A 210 -19.00 8.64 -2.98
N GLU A 211 -18.55 8.08 -1.88
CA GLU A 211 -17.34 8.52 -1.19
C GLU A 211 -16.09 8.28 -2.05
N LEU A 212 -15.91 7.07 -2.56
CA LEU A 212 -14.75 6.74 -3.42
C LEU A 212 -14.71 7.62 -4.67
N VAL A 213 -15.84 7.77 -5.37
CA VAL A 213 -15.99 8.65 -6.55
C VAL A 213 -15.71 10.11 -6.19
N GLY A 214 -16.26 10.55 -5.06
CA GLY A 214 -16.07 11.91 -4.54
C GLY A 214 -14.60 12.22 -4.29
N LEU A 215 -13.87 11.33 -3.61
CA LEU A 215 -12.45 11.47 -3.32
C LEU A 215 -11.59 11.37 -4.58
N ALA A 216 -11.81 10.37 -5.42
CA ALA A 216 -11.07 10.21 -6.68
C ALA A 216 -11.18 11.47 -7.56
N SER A 217 -12.31 12.15 -7.53
CA SER A 217 -12.52 13.38 -8.31
C SER A 217 -11.55 14.52 -7.97
N ALA A 218 -10.89 14.48 -6.81
CA ALA A 218 -9.82 15.42 -6.46
C ALA A 218 -8.60 15.31 -7.40
N LEU A 219 -8.41 14.16 -8.06
CA LEU A 219 -7.31 13.93 -9.00
C LEU A 219 -7.67 14.34 -10.44
N LYS A 220 -8.96 14.53 -10.73
CA LYS A 220 -9.44 14.87 -12.07
C LYS A 220 -8.80 16.15 -12.60
N GLY A 221 -8.27 16.08 -13.83
CA GLY A 221 -7.63 17.22 -14.49
C GLY A 221 -6.20 17.52 -14.03
N ARG A 222 -5.69 16.81 -12.99
CA ARG A 222 -4.29 16.95 -12.56
C ARG A 222 -3.37 16.22 -13.55
N LYS A 223 -2.14 16.71 -13.70
CA LYS A 223 -1.14 16.10 -14.59
C LYS A 223 -0.45 14.88 -13.95
N ARG A 224 -0.50 14.76 -12.62
CA ARG A 224 0.17 13.75 -11.82
C ARG A 224 -0.84 13.06 -10.89
N GLY A 225 -0.42 11.93 -10.35
CA GLY A 225 -1.18 11.16 -9.38
C GLY A 225 -1.65 9.82 -9.94
N VAL A 226 -1.74 8.85 -9.06
CA VAL A 226 -2.30 7.53 -9.31
C VAL A 226 -3.38 7.23 -8.28
N LEU A 227 -4.28 6.34 -8.60
CA LEU A 227 -5.23 5.75 -7.67
C LEU A 227 -4.78 4.33 -7.33
N GLN A 228 -4.93 3.93 -6.09
CA GLN A 228 -4.62 2.57 -5.66
C GLN A 228 -5.73 2.06 -4.75
N ALA A 229 -6.15 0.82 -4.95
CA ALA A 229 -7.04 0.13 -4.03
C ALA A 229 -6.53 -1.28 -3.72
N VAL A 230 -6.50 -1.62 -2.45
CA VAL A 230 -6.40 -3.02 -2.03
C VAL A 230 -7.81 -3.54 -1.83
N ASN A 231 -8.14 -4.65 -2.47
CA ASN A 231 -9.48 -5.23 -2.43
C ASN A 231 -9.40 -6.75 -2.44
N ASP A 232 -10.22 -7.40 -1.64
CA ASP A 232 -10.39 -8.86 -1.59
C ASP A 232 -11.75 -9.31 -2.14
N PHE A 233 -12.56 -8.38 -2.65
CA PHE A 233 -13.88 -8.62 -3.22
C PHE A 233 -14.87 -9.24 -2.22
N ASN A 234 -14.83 -8.77 -0.96
CA ASN A 234 -15.72 -9.18 0.12
C ASN A 234 -15.74 -10.70 0.37
N LEU A 235 -14.57 -11.24 0.69
CA LEU A 235 -14.34 -12.68 0.85
C LEU A 235 -15.07 -13.36 2.00
N GLU A 236 -15.27 -12.61 3.10
CA GLU A 236 -15.92 -13.13 4.31
C GLU A 236 -17.43 -13.02 4.26
N ARG A 237 -18.01 -12.41 3.21
CA ARG A 237 -19.44 -12.16 3.09
C ARG A 237 -20.15 -13.26 2.33
N GLU A 238 -21.41 -13.49 2.68
CA GLU A 238 -22.28 -14.36 1.93
C GLU A 238 -22.59 -13.78 0.54
N GLY A 239 -22.49 -14.62 -0.48
CA GLY A 239 -22.78 -14.27 -1.87
C GLY A 239 -21.58 -13.79 -2.68
N ASP A 240 -21.75 -13.79 -4.00
CA ASP A 240 -20.75 -13.29 -4.94
C ASP A 240 -20.97 -11.78 -5.15
N GLN A 241 -20.17 -10.97 -4.48
CA GLN A 241 -20.22 -9.51 -4.59
C GLN A 241 -19.15 -8.94 -5.56
N PHE A 242 -18.52 -9.80 -6.33
CA PHE A 242 -17.42 -9.43 -7.21
C PHE A 242 -17.83 -8.33 -8.21
N ASP A 243 -18.99 -8.46 -8.86
CA ASP A 243 -19.41 -7.52 -9.90
C ASP A 243 -19.69 -6.12 -9.33
N ASP A 244 -20.31 -6.03 -8.15
CA ASP A 244 -20.59 -4.76 -7.49
C ASP A 244 -19.31 -4.07 -7.02
N GLU A 245 -18.38 -4.83 -6.42
CA GLU A 245 -17.08 -4.33 -5.98
C GLU A 245 -16.22 -3.90 -7.18
N PHE A 246 -16.16 -4.71 -8.24
CA PHE A 246 -15.40 -4.33 -9.44
C PHE A 246 -15.99 -3.09 -10.11
N ALA A 247 -17.30 -2.99 -10.22
CA ALA A 247 -17.98 -1.81 -10.76
C ALA A 247 -17.73 -0.54 -9.91
N MET A 248 -17.57 -0.70 -8.61
CA MET A 248 -17.19 0.41 -7.72
C MET A 248 -15.75 0.86 -7.98
N LEU A 249 -14.79 -0.07 -8.12
CA LEU A 249 -13.40 0.24 -8.44
C LEU A 249 -13.26 0.87 -9.84
N GLU A 250 -14.04 0.40 -10.81
CA GLU A 250 -14.12 1.03 -12.14
C GLU A 250 -14.64 2.47 -12.03
N ALA A 251 -15.69 2.71 -11.25
CA ALA A 251 -16.23 4.05 -11.05
C ALA A 251 -15.21 4.98 -10.36
N PHE A 252 -14.47 4.47 -9.39
CA PHE A 252 -13.36 5.16 -8.73
C PHE A 252 -12.29 5.59 -9.74
N ALA A 253 -11.82 4.69 -10.57
CA ALA A 253 -10.83 4.98 -11.62
C ALA A 253 -11.33 6.02 -12.63
N ARG A 254 -12.57 5.85 -13.11
CA ARG A 254 -13.19 6.77 -14.07
C ARG A 254 -13.37 8.18 -13.49
N ALA A 255 -13.72 8.30 -12.21
CA ALA A 255 -13.89 9.58 -11.55
C ALA A 255 -12.59 10.37 -11.43
N GLY A 256 -11.50 9.70 -11.12
CA GLY A 256 -10.18 10.32 -10.98
C GLY A 256 -9.50 10.66 -12.31
N GLN A 257 -9.85 9.97 -13.41
CA GLN A 257 -9.22 10.12 -14.72
C GLN A 257 -7.68 9.98 -14.65
N ARG A 258 -7.22 9.07 -13.80
CA ARG A 258 -5.82 8.79 -13.54
C ARG A 258 -5.59 7.28 -13.59
N PRO A 259 -4.34 6.83 -13.79
CA PRO A 259 -4.03 5.41 -13.66
C PRO A 259 -4.52 4.89 -12.30
N CYS A 260 -5.14 3.73 -12.32
CA CYS A 260 -5.64 3.06 -11.11
C CYS A 260 -5.04 1.66 -11.02
N ALA A 261 -4.47 1.33 -9.87
CA ALA A 261 -3.93 0.01 -9.59
C ALA A 261 -4.76 -0.69 -8.51
N ILE A 262 -5.05 -1.98 -8.70
CA ILE A 262 -5.70 -2.82 -7.71
C ILE A 262 -4.86 -4.05 -7.39
N SER A 263 -5.04 -4.63 -6.21
CA SER A 263 -4.36 -5.86 -5.82
C SER A 263 -4.89 -7.06 -6.60
N LEU A 264 -3.99 -7.93 -7.05
CA LEU A 264 -4.30 -9.21 -7.66
C LEU A 264 -3.59 -10.33 -6.90
N MET A 265 -4.37 -11.22 -6.31
CA MET A 265 -3.88 -12.41 -5.63
C MET A 265 -4.67 -13.63 -6.08
N GLN A 266 -4.02 -14.80 -6.08
CA GLN A 266 -4.71 -16.07 -6.14
C GLN A 266 -5.18 -16.44 -4.73
N ARG A 267 -6.43 -16.88 -4.60
CA ARG A 267 -7.06 -17.20 -3.31
C ARG A 267 -7.54 -18.62 -3.30
N ASP A 268 -7.29 -19.37 -2.22
CA ASP A 268 -7.58 -20.80 -2.14
C ASP A 268 -9.08 -21.09 -2.22
N PHE A 269 -9.93 -20.24 -1.63
CA PHE A 269 -11.39 -20.41 -1.66
C PHE A 269 -12.07 -19.80 -2.89
N ALA A 270 -11.33 -19.04 -3.72
CA ALA A 270 -11.78 -18.49 -5.01
C ALA A 270 -10.66 -18.64 -6.06
N PRO A 271 -10.26 -19.87 -6.42
CA PRO A 271 -9.03 -20.14 -7.18
C PRO A 271 -9.02 -19.53 -8.57
N ASP A 272 -10.16 -19.27 -9.17
CA ASP A 272 -10.30 -18.70 -10.52
C ASP A 272 -10.60 -17.18 -10.52
N GLN A 273 -10.75 -16.56 -9.35
CA GLN A 273 -11.13 -15.14 -9.25
C GLN A 273 -10.10 -14.22 -9.92
N TRP A 274 -8.81 -14.56 -9.85
CA TRP A 274 -7.74 -13.77 -10.48
C TRP A 274 -7.94 -13.67 -12.01
N GLN A 275 -8.46 -14.71 -12.68
CA GLN A 275 -8.76 -14.68 -14.12
C GLN A 275 -9.89 -13.71 -14.42
N ARG A 276 -10.93 -13.70 -13.56
CA ARG A 276 -12.05 -12.77 -13.67
C ARG A 276 -11.59 -11.32 -13.51
N ILE A 277 -10.71 -11.06 -12.53
CA ILE A 277 -10.09 -9.72 -12.33
C ILE A 277 -9.33 -9.29 -13.58
N LEU A 278 -8.52 -10.17 -14.19
CA LEU A 278 -7.78 -9.85 -15.42
C LEU A 278 -8.73 -9.55 -16.58
N THR A 279 -9.75 -10.38 -16.78
CA THR A 279 -10.75 -10.19 -17.85
C THR A 279 -11.44 -8.84 -17.74
N GLU A 280 -11.90 -8.47 -16.54
CA GLU A 280 -12.54 -7.19 -16.30
C GLU A 280 -11.55 -6.00 -16.44
N THR A 281 -10.30 -6.19 -16.01
CA THR A 281 -9.23 -5.20 -16.20
C THR A 281 -8.97 -4.94 -17.69
N GLU A 282 -8.92 -5.99 -18.51
CA GLU A 282 -8.75 -5.87 -19.97
C GLU A 282 -9.95 -5.16 -20.60
N ARG A 283 -11.18 -5.46 -20.16
CA ARG A 283 -12.39 -4.78 -20.61
C ARG A 283 -12.33 -3.28 -20.31
N VAL A 284 -12.00 -2.90 -19.08
CA VAL A 284 -11.93 -1.50 -18.64
C VAL A 284 -10.83 -0.74 -19.38
N ASN A 285 -9.68 -1.39 -19.65
CA ASN A 285 -8.59 -0.82 -20.45
C ASN A 285 -9.02 -0.61 -21.91
N ALA A 286 -9.77 -1.53 -22.48
CA ALA A 286 -10.30 -1.39 -23.86
C ALA A 286 -11.24 -0.18 -23.97
N ASP A 287 -11.93 0.18 -22.89
CA ASP A 287 -12.78 1.39 -22.78
C ASP A 287 -11.97 2.69 -22.50
N GLY A 288 -10.63 2.61 -22.51
CA GLY A 288 -9.74 3.77 -22.39
C GLY A 288 -9.45 4.23 -20.97
N VAL A 289 -9.73 3.43 -19.95
CA VAL A 289 -9.31 3.68 -18.56
C VAL A 289 -7.97 2.99 -18.33
N ASP A 290 -6.98 3.70 -17.81
CA ASP A 290 -5.69 3.09 -17.44
C ASP A 290 -5.83 2.35 -16.10
N PHE A 291 -6.19 1.07 -16.19
CA PHE A 291 -6.44 0.19 -15.04
C PHE A 291 -5.38 -0.91 -14.98
N ARG A 292 -4.75 -1.10 -13.84
CA ARG A 292 -3.61 -2.00 -13.65
C ARG A 292 -3.83 -2.93 -12.47
N VAL A 293 -3.21 -4.10 -12.52
CA VAL A 293 -3.15 -5.02 -11.40
C VAL A 293 -1.76 -5.04 -10.80
N GLN A 294 -1.69 -5.10 -9.47
CA GLN A 294 -0.44 -5.27 -8.72
C GLN A 294 -0.35 -6.68 -8.18
N VAL A 295 0.76 -7.34 -8.45
CA VAL A 295 1.06 -8.71 -7.98
C VAL A 295 2.32 -8.63 -7.13
N ALA A 296 2.32 -9.30 -5.97
CA ALA A 296 3.52 -9.41 -5.15
C ALA A 296 4.65 -10.07 -5.97
N PRO A 297 5.85 -9.48 -6.04
CA PRO A 297 6.97 -10.01 -6.84
C PRO A 297 7.68 -11.19 -6.17
N ARG A 298 7.13 -11.70 -5.09
CA ARG A 298 7.68 -12.79 -4.26
C ARG A 298 6.57 -13.68 -3.74
N ALA A 299 6.93 -14.85 -3.21
CA ALA A 299 6.02 -15.66 -2.43
C ALA A 299 5.53 -14.87 -1.20
N ILE A 300 4.24 -14.94 -0.93
CA ILE A 300 3.63 -14.34 0.26
C ILE A 300 3.83 -15.34 1.40
N GLY A 301 4.63 -14.96 2.39
CA GLY A 301 4.81 -15.72 3.63
C GLY A 301 4.24 -14.94 4.80
N VAL A 302 3.35 -15.57 5.56
CA VAL A 302 2.74 -14.97 6.74
C VAL A 302 2.99 -15.87 7.95
N PHE A 303 3.48 -15.29 9.03
CA PHE A 303 3.53 -15.97 10.32
C PHE A 303 2.20 -15.76 11.03
N ASN A 304 1.50 -16.85 11.28
CA ASN A 304 0.20 -16.81 11.93
C ASN A 304 0.28 -17.44 13.32
N GLY A 305 -0.50 -16.91 14.25
CA GLY A 305 -0.72 -17.47 15.59
C GLY A 305 -2.14 -17.20 16.05
N LEU A 306 -2.58 -17.89 17.10
CA LEU A 306 -3.94 -17.70 17.64
C LEU A 306 -4.18 -16.31 18.22
N GLN A 307 -3.12 -15.52 18.41
CA GLN A 307 -3.18 -14.13 18.90
C GLN A 307 -3.18 -13.09 17.76
N CYS A 308 -2.95 -13.54 16.51
CA CYS A 308 -2.98 -12.65 15.36
C CYS A 308 -4.42 -12.24 15.05
N THR A 309 -4.59 -11.03 14.52
CA THR A 309 -5.88 -10.52 14.05
C THR A 309 -6.42 -11.32 12.88
N PHE A 310 -5.53 -11.95 12.10
CA PHE A 310 -5.87 -12.87 11.02
C PHE A 310 -5.08 -14.17 11.11
N HIS A 311 -5.76 -15.31 10.90
CA HIS A 311 -5.14 -16.64 10.75
C HIS A 311 -6.11 -17.61 10.02
N PRO A 312 -5.61 -18.69 9.39
CA PRO A 312 -6.41 -19.55 8.51
C PRO A 312 -7.62 -20.24 9.17
N ILE A 313 -7.63 -20.34 10.49
CA ILE A 313 -8.72 -20.99 11.23
C ILE A 313 -9.67 -20.00 11.92
N LEU A 314 -9.54 -18.69 11.64
CA LEU A 314 -10.31 -17.65 12.31
C LEU A 314 -11.83 -17.86 12.26
N ALA A 315 -12.35 -18.34 11.13
CA ALA A 315 -13.77 -18.60 10.92
C ALA A 315 -14.22 -20.05 11.27
N GLN A 316 -13.30 -20.91 11.72
CA GLN A 316 -13.64 -22.31 12.00
C GLN A 316 -14.50 -22.41 13.29
N PRO A 317 -15.62 -23.16 13.25
CA PRO A 317 -16.51 -23.29 14.42
C PRO A 317 -15.79 -23.79 15.70
N SER A 318 -14.80 -24.67 15.55
CA SER A 318 -14.00 -25.19 16.65
C SER A 318 -13.12 -24.10 17.29
N TYR A 319 -12.57 -23.18 16.49
CA TYR A 319 -11.81 -22.03 16.99
C TYR A 319 -12.74 -21.01 17.64
N LEU A 320 -13.85 -20.66 17.00
CA LEU A 320 -14.84 -19.71 17.53
C LEU A 320 -15.36 -20.12 18.92
N ALA A 321 -15.44 -21.42 19.19
CA ALA A 321 -15.87 -21.95 20.50
C ALA A 321 -14.84 -21.73 21.64
N ILE A 322 -13.58 -21.43 21.30
CA ILE A 322 -12.47 -21.36 22.28
C ILE A 322 -11.68 -20.06 22.21
N ARG A 323 -11.89 -19.20 21.21
CA ARG A 323 -11.07 -18.01 20.95
C ARG A 323 -10.95 -17.03 22.11
N ASP A 324 -11.99 -17.01 23.00
CA ASP A 324 -12.05 -16.09 24.14
C ASP A 324 -11.46 -16.71 25.41
N GLN A 325 -10.85 -17.92 25.32
CA GLN A 325 -10.23 -18.60 26.44
C GLN A 325 -8.76 -18.18 26.57
N PRO A 326 -8.20 -18.14 27.79
CA PRO A 326 -6.77 -17.86 27.98
C PRO A 326 -5.91 -18.87 27.23
N LEU A 327 -4.90 -18.38 26.49
CA LEU A 327 -3.99 -19.23 25.69
C LEU A 327 -3.19 -20.25 26.53
N GLU A 328 -3.06 -19.99 27.81
CA GLU A 328 -2.37 -20.86 28.78
C GLU A 328 -3.21 -22.08 29.19
N ASP A 329 -4.48 -22.13 28.76
CA ASP A 329 -5.32 -23.30 29.03
C ASP A 329 -4.87 -24.46 28.13
N ASP A 330 -4.42 -25.58 28.76
CA ASP A 330 -3.98 -26.79 28.05
C ASP A 330 -5.07 -27.39 27.12
N ARG A 331 -6.33 -26.99 27.26
CA ARG A 331 -7.45 -27.36 26.39
C ARG A 331 -7.37 -26.71 25.00
N LEU A 332 -6.54 -25.67 24.84
CA LEU A 332 -6.28 -25.01 23.55
C LEU A 332 -5.22 -25.73 22.70
N ARG A 333 -4.68 -26.85 23.13
CA ARG A 333 -3.81 -27.68 22.28
C ARG A 333 -4.61 -28.26 21.12
N VAL A 334 -4.63 -27.50 20.04
CA VAL A 334 -5.16 -27.99 18.76
C VAL A 334 -4.20 -29.07 18.27
N THR A 335 -4.54 -30.32 18.51
CA THR A 335 -3.89 -31.45 17.83
C THR A 335 -4.43 -31.50 16.41
N PHE A 336 -3.65 -31.07 15.44
CA PHE A 336 -3.89 -31.39 14.05
C PHE A 336 -3.65 -32.88 13.85
N SER A 337 -4.65 -33.71 14.05
CA SER A 337 -4.63 -35.07 13.55
C SER A 337 -5.01 -35.02 12.07
N GLY A 338 -3.98 -35.02 11.21
CA GLY A 338 -4.19 -35.24 9.78
C GLY A 338 -4.75 -36.65 9.57
N ASN A 339 -5.90 -36.78 8.95
CA ASN A 339 -6.31 -37.93 8.15
C ASN A 339 -6.15 -37.54 6.68
#